data_dd573170b758ab27da70f84467af7a4a
#
_entry.id   dd573170b758ab27da70f84467af7a4a
#
_cell.length_a   1.000
_cell.length_b   1.000
_cell.length_c   1.000
_cell.angle_alpha   90.00
_cell.angle_beta   90.00
_cell.angle_gamma   90.00
#
_symmetry.space_group_name_H-M   'P 1'
#
loop_
_entity.id
_entity.type
_entity.pdbx_description
1 polymer ?
#
loop_
_entity_poly.entity_id
_entity_poly.type
_entity_poly.pdbx_seq_one_letter_code
_entity_poly.pdbx_strand_id
1 'polypeptide(L)'
;SSAASDVYKRQKIWYNISRKSIRRKEISMKSVAMAFYNGAKYIDEQIRSILDNMEETDELIISVDDASDGSEAILEDWARNDQRIRIIKGPGKGVVKNFENAFKHCRGEIIFLSDQDDVWKKNKMREIERVFEDPKVMAVVHDAQIVDEKLSSLDQTTFEWRNSGTGFWKNMKKNSYIGCCMAVRRSAMKRILPIPDDIWIHDQWIGLLSEQLGKVVFLEEPLIYYRRHGGNVTELTHGSITSMIKKRYHMIMGINHRVKEWSRHDKQNQRHIENS
;
A
#
# COMPACT_ATOMS: atom_id res chain seq x y z
N SER A 1 -28.65 21.39 -9.36
CA SER A 1 -28.53 20.70 -10.66
C SER A 1 -27.21 20.97 -11.40
N SER A 2 -26.31 21.86 -10.93
CA SER A 2 -25.03 22.14 -11.61
C SER A 2 -23.90 21.15 -11.20
N ALA A 3 -23.86 20.68 -9.95
CA ALA A 3 -22.82 19.79 -9.44
C ALA A 3 -22.83 18.40 -10.12
N ALA A 4 -23.99 17.82 -10.38
CA ALA A 4 -24.11 16.53 -11.07
C ALA A 4 -23.64 16.60 -12.55
N SER A 5 -23.82 17.75 -13.20
CA SER A 5 -23.35 18.01 -14.56
C SER A 5 -21.81 18.09 -14.62
N ASP A 6 -21.15 18.63 -13.61
CA ASP A 6 -19.69 18.75 -13.57
C ASP A 6 -18.99 17.42 -13.26
N VAL A 7 -19.59 16.58 -12.43
CA VAL A 7 -19.10 15.21 -12.18
C VAL A 7 -19.21 14.38 -13.47
N TYR A 8 -20.34 14.46 -14.18
CA TYR A 8 -20.53 13.75 -15.45
C TYR A 8 -19.61 14.24 -16.57
N LYS A 9 -19.32 15.56 -16.64
CA LYS A 9 -18.34 16.13 -17.58
C LYS A 9 -16.91 15.68 -17.27
N ARG A 10 -16.53 15.62 -16.00
CA ARG A 10 -15.21 15.10 -15.59
C ARG A 10 -15.05 13.62 -15.91
N GLN A 11 -16.06 12.79 -15.68
CA GLN A 11 -16.06 11.38 -16.09
C GLN A 11 -15.96 11.22 -17.61
N LYS A 12 -16.64 12.07 -18.41
CA LYS A 12 -16.59 12.02 -19.88
C LYS A 12 -15.24 12.48 -20.44
N ILE A 13 -14.56 13.41 -19.79
CA ILE A 13 -13.19 13.83 -20.14
C ILE A 13 -12.20 12.68 -19.86
N TRP A 14 -12.35 11.98 -18.76
CA TRP A 14 -11.58 10.77 -18.45
C TRP A 14 -11.82 9.64 -19.47
N TYR A 15 -13.07 9.41 -19.86
CA TYR A 15 -13.44 8.38 -20.84
C TYR A 15 -12.89 8.67 -22.25
N ASN A 16 -12.78 9.94 -22.65
CA ASN A 16 -12.27 10.32 -23.97
C ASN A 16 -10.74 10.40 -24.06
N ILE A 17 -10.03 10.59 -22.93
CA ILE A 17 -8.55 10.51 -22.86
C ILE A 17 -8.10 9.07 -23.06
N SER A 18 -8.88 8.07 -22.66
CA SER A 18 -8.56 6.64 -22.80
C SER A 18 -8.63 6.13 -24.26
N ARG A 19 -9.11 6.90 -25.21
CA ARG A 19 -9.23 6.52 -26.64
C ARG A 19 -8.10 6.99 -27.56
N LYS A 20 -7.20 7.86 -27.11
CA LYS A 20 -5.98 8.14 -27.89
C LYS A 20 -4.96 7.08 -27.60
N SER A 21 -4.68 6.26 -28.60
CA SER A 21 -3.67 5.21 -28.64
C SER A 21 -2.25 5.77 -28.37
N ILE A 22 -1.95 6.01 -27.10
CA ILE A 22 -0.58 5.96 -26.59
C ILE A 22 -0.31 4.47 -26.45
N ARG A 23 0.76 3.94 -27.05
CA ARG A 23 1.21 2.56 -26.77
C ARG A 23 1.25 2.39 -25.26
N ARG A 24 0.23 1.70 -24.71
CA ARG A 24 0.23 1.30 -23.30
C ARG A 24 1.47 0.47 -23.09
N LYS A 25 2.38 0.95 -22.29
CA LYS A 25 3.43 0.09 -21.77
C LYS A 25 2.67 -0.83 -20.80
N GLU A 26 2.40 -2.05 -21.20
CA GLU A 26 1.79 -3.03 -20.34
C GLU A 26 2.67 -3.15 -19.08
N ILE A 27 2.04 -3.03 -17.94
CA ILE A 27 2.69 -3.30 -16.66
C ILE A 27 2.89 -4.81 -16.61
N SER A 28 4.11 -5.24 -16.82
CA SER A 28 4.42 -6.64 -17.12
C SER A 28 4.33 -7.57 -15.91
N MET A 29 4.41 -7.04 -14.69
CA MET A 29 4.40 -7.82 -13.45
C MET A 29 4.03 -6.92 -12.27
N LYS A 30 3.21 -7.43 -11.37
CA LYS A 30 2.83 -6.80 -10.11
C LYS A 30 3.26 -7.68 -8.93
N SER A 31 3.53 -7.06 -7.79
CA SER A 31 3.79 -7.76 -6.55
C SER A 31 2.73 -7.40 -5.52
N VAL A 32 2.28 -8.38 -4.76
CA VAL A 32 1.55 -8.16 -3.52
C VAL A 32 2.51 -8.43 -2.37
N ALA A 33 2.67 -7.47 -1.46
CA ALA A 33 3.49 -7.59 -0.26
C ALA A 33 2.59 -7.74 0.96
N MET A 34 2.69 -8.86 1.66
CA MET A 34 1.94 -9.15 2.87
C MET A 34 2.90 -9.34 4.05
N ALA A 35 2.67 -8.60 5.13
CA ALA A 35 3.28 -8.88 6.42
C ALA A 35 2.33 -9.80 7.21
N PHE A 36 2.83 -10.95 7.65
CA PHE A 36 2.03 -11.98 8.29
C PHE A 36 2.51 -12.28 9.71
N TYR A 37 1.54 -12.39 10.63
CA TYR A 37 1.73 -12.84 12.02
C TYR A 37 0.40 -13.34 12.61
N ASN A 38 0.31 -14.63 12.97
CA ASN A 38 -0.85 -15.22 13.65
C ASN A 38 -2.20 -14.89 13.00
N GLY A 39 -2.41 -15.34 11.76
CA GLY A 39 -3.59 -15.03 10.96
C GLY A 39 -4.37 -16.25 10.47
N ALA A 40 -4.22 -17.44 11.07
CA ALA A 40 -4.84 -18.69 10.61
C ALA A 40 -6.34 -18.58 10.31
N LYS A 41 -7.06 -17.76 11.08
CA LYS A 41 -8.51 -17.59 10.96
C LYS A 41 -8.96 -16.96 9.63
N TYR A 42 -8.15 -16.08 9.03
CA TYR A 42 -8.58 -15.24 7.92
C TYR A 42 -7.75 -15.44 6.64
N ILE A 43 -6.55 -16.01 6.78
CA ILE A 43 -5.55 -16.02 5.70
C ILE A 43 -6.02 -16.77 4.44
N ASP A 44 -6.80 -17.83 4.61
CA ASP A 44 -7.32 -18.63 3.48
C ASP A 44 -8.20 -17.77 2.57
N GLU A 45 -9.14 -17.03 3.15
CA GLU A 45 -10.04 -16.14 2.41
C GLU A 45 -9.29 -14.96 1.78
N GLN A 46 -8.31 -14.40 2.49
CA GLN A 46 -7.49 -13.31 1.99
C GLN A 46 -6.63 -13.75 0.80
N ILE A 47 -5.89 -14.87 0.89
CA ILE A 47 -5.08 -15.38 -0.22
C ILE A 47 -5.93 -15.64 -1.45
N ARG A 48 -7.07 -16.32 -1.29
CA ARG A 48 -8.01 -16.60 -2.39
C ARG A 48 -8.45 -15.31 -3.10
N SER A 49 -8.82 -14.28 -2.33
CA SER A 49 -9.26 -13.01 -2.88
C SER A 49 -8.15 -12.23 -3.62
N ILE A 50 -6.91 -12.38 -3.17
CA ILE A 50 -5.73 -11.82 -3.85
C ILE A 50 -5.48 -12.55 -5.16
N LEU A 51 -5.41 -13.89 -5.13
CA LEU A 51 -5.15 -14.72 -6.32
C LEU A 51 -6.19 -14.54 -7.43
N ASP A 52 -7.45 -14.27 -7.06
CA ASP A 52 -8.54 -13.93 -8.00
C ASP A 52 -8.31 -12.61 -8.77
N ASN A 53 -7.42 -11.76 -8.28
CA ASN A 53 -7.03 -10.50 -8.92
C ASN A 53 -5.72 -10.61 -9.72
N MET A 54 -4.90 -11.64 -9.46
CA MET A 54 -3.54 -11.76 -10.00
C MET A 54 -3.51 -12.47 -11.34
N GLU A 55 -2.63 -12.02 -12.23
CA GLU A 55 -2.25 -12.71 -13.44
C GLU A 55 -1.14 -13.74 -13.16
N GLU A 56 -0.86 -14.62 -14.15
CA GLU A 56 0.16 -15.67 -14.01
C GLU A 56 1.57 -15.14 -13.76
N THR A 57 1.86 -13.93 -14.23
CA THR A 57 3.16 -13.27 -14.07
C THR A 57 3.33 -12.55 -12.74
N ASP A 58 2.27 -12.36 -11.98
CA ASP A 58 2.29 -11.63 -10.72
C ASP A 58 2.85 -12.48 -9.57
N GLU A 59 3.24 -11.86 -8.47
CA GLU A 59 3.73 -12.57 -7.28
C GLU A 59 3.07 -12.07 -5.99
N LEU A 60 2.84 -12.98 -5.07
CA LEU A 60 2.46 -12.71 -3.68
C LEU A 60 3.62 -13.06 -2.76
N ILE A 61 4.22 -12.07 -2.13
CA ILE A 61 5.31 -12.22 -1.17
C ILE A 61 4.72 -12.14 0.23
N ILE A 62 4.78 -13.23 0.98
CA ILE A 62 4.31 -13.30 2.36
C ILE A 62 5.52 -13.37 3.28
N SER A 63 5.78 -12.31 4.03
CA SER A 63 6.82 -12.26 5.05
C SER A 63 6.23 -12.68 6.39
N VAL A 64 6.65 -13.83 6.91
CA VAL A 64 6.07 -14.48 8.08
C VAL A 64 6.96 -14.24 9.31
N ASP A 65 6.51 -13.40 10.24
CA ASP A 65 7.05 -13.34 11.58
C ASP A 65 6.59 -14.59 12.37
N ASP A 66 7.31 -14.97 13.42
CA ASP A 66 7.11 -16.24 14.15
C ASP A 66 5.63 -16.52 14.46
N ALA A 67 4.99 -17.38 13.66
CA ALA A 67 3.59 -17.76 13.80
C ALA A 67 3.47 -18.94 14.78
N SER A 68 2.46 -18.92 15.65
CA SER A 68 2.22 -19.94 16.67
C SER A 68 0.80 -20.52 16.66
N ASP A 69 -0.03 -20.11 15.68
CA ASP A 69 -1.45 -20.45 15.57
C ASP A 69 -1.75 -21.54 14.51
N GLY A 70 -0.71 -22.19 13.96
CA GLY A 70 -0.85 -23.20 12.91
C GLY A 70 -0.98 -22.64 11.49
N SER A 71 -0.92 -21.34 11.31
CA SER A 71 -1.03 -20.71 9.98
C SER A 71 0.10 -21.07 9.03
N GLU A 72 1.29 -21.47 9.53
CA GLU A 72 2.40 -21.90 8.66
C GLU A 72 1.99 -23.05 7.74
N ALA A 73 1.30 -24.07 8.26
CA ALA A 73 0.84 -25.20 7.45
C ALA A 73 -0.15 -24.76 6.35
N ILE A 74 -1.01 -23.79 6.63
CA ILE A 74 -1.96 -23.24 5.64
C ILE A 74 -1.18 -22.51 4.54
N LEU A 75 -0.22 -21.67 4.92
CA LEU A 75 0.60 -20.92 3.97
C LEU A 75 1.45 -21.83 3.09
N GLU A 76 2.07 -22.87 3.67
CA GLU A 76 2.84 -23.86 2.92
C GLU A 76 1.96 -24.64 1.92
N ASP A 77 0.72 -24.96 2.31
CA ASP A 77 -0.22 -25.62 1.40
C ASP A 77 -0.55 -24.72 0.21
N TRP A 78 -0.84 -23.45 0.43
CA TRP A 78 -1.04 -22.48 -0.64
C TRP A 78 0.17 -22.34 -1.56
N ALA A 79 1.39 -22.22 -1.01
CA ALA A 79 2.61 -22.07 -1.79
C ALA A 79 2.98 -23.32 -2.60
N ARG A 80 2.58 -24.52 -2.15
CA ARG A 80 2.73 -25.76 -2.93
C ARG A 80 1.77 -25.82 -4.14
N ASN A 81 0.57 -25.23 -3.99
CA ASN A 81 -0.49 -25.32 -5.00
C ASN A 81 -0.49 -24.14 -5.98
N ASP A 82 0.17 -23.01 -5.66
CA ASP A 82 0.24 -21.82 -6.53
C ASP A 82 1.65 -21.22 -6.53
N GLN A 83 2.33 -21.33 -7.68
CA GLN A 83 3.72 -20.85 -7.86
C GLN A 83 3.89 -19.33 -7.76
N ARG A 84 2.80 -18.56 -7.81
CA ARG A 84 2.81 -17.10 -7.61
C ARG A 84 3.08 -16.73 -6.16
N ILE A 85 2.89 -17.65 -5.22
CA ILE A 85 3.08 -17.42 -3.78
C ILE A 85 4.52 -17.74 -3.37
N ARG A 86 5.15 -16.80 -2.68
CA ARG A 86 6.48 -16.97 -2.10
C ARG A 86 6.45 -16.60 -0.62
N ILE A 87 6.70 -17.58 0.22
CA ILE A 87 6.84 -17.39 1.67
C ILE A 87 8.30 -17.09 1.98
N ILE A 88 8.53 -16.06 2.77
CA ILE A 88 9.85 -15.68 3.27
C ILE A 88 9.81 -15.53 4.79
N LYS A 89 10.92 -15.87 5.46
CA LYS A 89 11.04 -15.67 6.90
C LYS A 89 11.06 -14.18 7.23
N GLY A 90 10.20 -13.75 8.12
CA GLY A 90 10.15 -12.39 8.65
C GLY A 90 11.29 -12.12 9.65
N PRO A 91 11.58 -10.86 9.95
CA PRO A 91 12.68 -10.47 10.82
C PRO A 91 12.38 -10.60 12.32
N GLY A 92 11.13 -10.90 12.74
CA GLY A 92 10.72 -10.91 14.14
C GLY A 92 10.78 -9.53 14.81
N LYS A 93 10.61 -8.44 14.06
CA LYS A 93 10.77 -7.05 14.53
C LYS A 93 9.51 -6.20 14.36
N GLY A 94 8.36 -6.87 14.30
CA GLY A 94 7.05 -6.23 14.17
C GLY A 94 6.69 -5.79 12.76
N VAL A 95 5.45 -5.33 12.60
CA VAL A 95 4.76 -5.12 11.32
C VAL A 95 5.54 -4.24 10.33
N VAL A 96 6.16 -3.15 10.79
CA VAL A 96 6.90 -2.21 9.92
C VAL A 96 8.08 -2.91 9.26
N LYS A 97 8.87 -3.66 10.03
CA LYS A 97 10.04 -4.38 9.50
C LYS A 97 9.65 -5.62 8.73
N ASN A 98 8.52 -6.21 9.06
CA ASN A 98 7.97 -7.35 8.33
C ASN A 98 7.50 -6.91 6.93
N PHE A 99 6.81 -5.78 6.81
CA PHE A 99 6.51 -5.17 5.50
C PHE A 99 7.78 -4.76 4.74
N GLU A 100 8.76 -4.13 5.41
CA GLU A 100 10.03 -3.77 4.77
C GLU A 100 10.72 -5.01 4.17
N ASN A 101 10.69 -6.14 4.88
CA ASN A 101 11.22 -7.41 4.39
C ASN A 101 10.47 -7.89 3.14
N ALA A 102 9.13 -7.87 3.15
CA ALA A 102 8.33 -8.21 1.97
C ALA A 102 8.65 -7.31 0.78
N PHE A 103 8.71 -5.99 0.95
CA PHE A 103 9.02 -5.03 -0.12
C PHE A 103 10.36 -5.27 -0.79
N LYS A 104 11.39 -5.65 -0.02
CA LYS A 104 12.74 -5.96 -0.56
C LYS A 104 12.74 -7.15 -1.50
N HIS A 105 11.77 -8.05 -1.36
CA HIS A 105 11.63 -9.25 -2.19
C HIS A 105 10.69 -9.08 -3.39
N CYS A 106 9.96 -7.96 -3.46
CA CYS A 106 9.07 -7.64 -4.57
C CYS A 106 9.83 -7.25 -5.84
N ARG A 107 9.42 -7.83 -6.98
CA ARG A 107 10.00 -7.61 -8.31
C ARG A 107 9.10 -6.86 -9.27
N GLY A 108 7.78 -6.83 -9.01
CA GLY A 108 6.77 -6.18 -9.84
C GLY A 108 6.94 -4.67 -9.96
N GLU A 109 6.45 -4.06 -11.03
CA GLU A 109 6.51 -2.60 -11.27
C GLU A 109 5.61 -1.82 -10.29
N ILE A 110 4.52 -2.44 -9.86
CA ILE A 110 3.61 -1.93 -8.82
C ILE A 110 3.64 -2.92 -7.66
N ILE A 111 3.75 -2.41 -6.45
CA ILE A 111 3.70 -3.18 -5.21
C ILE A 111 2.41 -2.82 -4.48
N PHE A 112 1.52 -3.78 -4.33
CA PHE A 112 0.30 -3.69 -3.55
C PHE A 112 0.59 -4.12 -2.12
N LEU A 113 0.15 -3.34 -1.15
CA LEU A 113 0.24 -3.70 0.26
C LEU A 113 -1.01 -4.49 0.65
N SER A 114 -0.82 -5.49 1.50
CA SER A 114 -1.92 -6.33 1.99
C SER A 114 -1.74 -6.69 3.45
N ASP A 115 -2.78 -6.49 4.25
CA ASP A 115 -2.90 -7.11 5.54
C ASP A 115 -3.42 -8.54 5.38
N GLN A 116 -3.37 -9.37 6.42
CA GLN A 116 -3.64 -10.80 6.36
C GLN A 116 -5.12 -11.18 6.56
N ASP A 117 -5.97 -10.21 6.89
CA ASP A 117 -7.30 -10.40 7.49
C ASP A 117 -8.44 -9.68 6.73
N ASP A 118 -8.13 -9.03 5.60
CA ASP A 118 -9.10 -8.37 4.73
C ASP A 118 -9.61 -9.31 3.62
N VAL A 119 -10.45 -8.78 2.72
CA VAL A 119 -10.87 -9.47 1.49
C VAL A 119 -10.85 -8.49 0.32
N TRP A 120 -10.13 -8.83 -0.75
CA TRP A 120 -10.05 -7.99 -1.94
C TRP A 120 -11.28 -8.15 -2.84
N LYS A 121 -11.77 -7.05 -3.40
CA LYS A 121 -12.77 -7.10 -4.47
C LYS A 121 -12.11 -7.46 -5.81
N LYS A 122 -12.84 -8.14 -6.70
CA LYS A 122 -12.32 -8.74 -7.94
C LYS A 122 -11.67 -7.78 -8.95
N ASN A 123 -11.87 -6.49 -8.81
CA ASN A 123 -11.34 -5.48 -9.74
C ASN A 123 -10.24 -4.61 -9.14
N LYS A 124 -9.79 -4.88 -7.91
CA LYS A 124 -8.84 -4.03 -7.19
C LYS A 124 -7.57 -3.75 -8.00
N MET A 125 -6.88 -4.79 -8.44
CA MET A 125 -5.63 -4.59 -9.17
C MET A 125 -5.83 -3.82 -10.46
N ARG A 126 -6.84 -4.17 -11.23
CA ARG A 126 -7.15 -3.53 -12.51
C ARG A 126 -7.50 -2.04 -12.38
N GLU A 127 -8.31 -1.66 -11.39
CA GLU A 127 -8.68 -0.23 -11.20
C GLU A 127 -7.46 0.60 -10.77
N ILE A 128 -6.59 0.03 -9.92
CA ILE A 128 -5.36 0.69 -9.48
C ILE A 128 -4.34 0.80 -10.64
N GLU A 129 -4.17 -0.24 -11.47
CA GLU A 129 -3.30 -0.20 -12.65
C GLU A 129 -3.64 0.95 -13.60
N ARG A 130 -4.92 1.20 -13.85
CA ARG A 130 -5.39 2.32 -14.68
C ARG A 130 -4.89 3.67 -14.14
N VAL A 131 -4.84 3.84 -12.83
CA VAL A 131 -4.32 5.07 -12.21
C VAL A 131 -2.81 5.19 -12.44
N PHE A 132 -2.07 4.08 -12.42
CA PHE A 132 -0.63 4.05 -12.71
C PHE A 132 -0.27 4.19 -14.20
N GLU A 133 -1.24 4.27 -15.12
CA GLU A 133 -0.99 4.69 -16.52
C GLU A 133 -0.39 6.11 -16.59
N ASP A 134 -0.67 6.99 -15.62
CA ASP A 134 0.05 8.26 -15.43
C ASP A 134 1.43 7.98 -14.80
N PRO A 135 2.56 8.19 -15.54
CA PRO A 135 3.89 7.90 -15.02
C PRO A 135 4.32 8.79 -13.84
N LYS A 136 3.61 9.87 -13.58
CA LYS A 136 3.84 10.76 -12.44
C LYS A 136 3.25 10.20 -11.14
N VAL A 137 2.37 9.21 -11.22
CA VAL A 137 1.77 8.58 -10.04
C VAL A 137 2.79 7.67 -9.37
N MET A 138 3.11 7.94 -8.12
CA MET A 138 4.04 7.18 -7.29
C MET A 138 3.32 6.25 -6.31
N ALA A 139 2.15 6.66 -5.83
CA ALA A 139 1.30 5.81 -4.99
C ALA A 139 -0.18 6.07 -5.25
N VAL A 140 -0.98 5.05 -4.98
CA VAL A 140 -2.45 5.10 -4.97
C VAL A 140 -2.92 4.67 -3.59
N VAL A 141 -3.89 5.37 -3.04
CA VAL A 141 -4.64 4.99 -1.84
C VAL A 141 -6.09 4.86 -2.26
N HIS A 142 -6.68 3.69 -2.14
CA HIS A 142 -8.09 3.49 -2.45
C HIS A 142 -8.94 3.43 -1.17
N ASP A 143 -10.24 3.61 -1.32
CA ASP A 143 -11.16 3.45 -0.20
C ASP A 143 -11.43 1.97 0.12
N ALA A 144 -12.02 1.69 1.28
CA ALA A 144 -12.41 0.36 1.72
C ALA A 144 -13.78 0.37 2.41
N GLN A 145 -14.57 -0.67 2.17
CA GLN A 145 -15.80 -0.91 2.90
C GLN A 145 -15.47 -1.51 4.26
N ILE A 146 -15.83 -0.84 5.34
CA ILE A 146 -15.65 -1.38 6.69
C ILE A 146 -16.70 -2.47 6.94
N VAL A 147 -16.25 -3.64 7.40
CA VAL A 147 -17.11 -4.81 7.67
C VAL A 147 -16.77 -5.43 9.03
N ASP A 148 -17.69 -6.22 9.56
CA ASP A 148 -17.47 -7.03 10.74
C ASP A 148 -16.67 -8.32 10.43
N GLU A 149 -16.47 -9.19 11.43
CA GLU A 149 -15.78 -10.48 11.25
C GLU A 149 -16.43 -11.39 10.21
N LYS A 150 -17.74 -11.25 9.98
CA LYS A 150 -18.54 -12.06 9.05
C LYS A 150 -18.74 -11.41 7.69
N LEU A 151 -18.00 -10.31 7.41
CA LEU A 151 -18.13 -9.49 6.21
C LEU A 151 -19.47 -8.76 6.07
N SER A 152 -20.23 -8.58 7.16
CA SER A 152 -21.41 -7.72 7.14
C SER A 152 -20.99 -6.25 7.14
N SER A 153 -21.60 -5.45 6.27
CA SER A 153 -21.27 -4.02 6.15
C SER A 153 -21.59 -3.28 7.47
N LEU A 154 -20.68 -2.37 7.85
CA LEU A 154 -20.91 -1.42 8.95
C LEU A 154 -21.35 -0.04 8.43
N ASP A 155 -21.81 0.04 7.16
CA ASP A 155 -22.36 1.23 6.50
C ASP A 155 -21.42 2.45 6.54
N GLN A 156 -20.12 2.22 6.59
CA GLN A 156 -19.08 3.23 6.61
C GLN A 156 -17.89 2.82 5.78
N THR A 157 -17.25 3.77 5.12
CA THR A 157 -15.97 3.54 4.42
C THR A 157 -14.79 4.07 5.22
N THR A 158 -13.59 3.66 4.84
CA THR A 158 -12.36 4.12 5.50
C THR A 158 -12.08 5.59 5.21
N PHE A 159 -12.45 6.10 4.03
CA PHE A 159 -12.27 7.51 3.68
C PHE A 159 -13.20 8.42 4.48
N GLU A 160 -14.46 8.02 4.68
CA GLU A 160 -15.39 8.70 5.56
C GLU A 160 -14.88 8.71 7.01
N TRP A 161 -14.50 7.53 7.53
CA TRP A 161 -14.01 7.39 8.89
C TRP A 161 -12.78 8.24 9.20
N ARG A 162 -11.81 8.27 8.28
CA ARG A 162 -10.56 9.00 8.49
C ARG A 162 -10.59 10.42 7.97
N ASN A 163 -11.57 10.80 7.15
CA ASN A 163 -11.58 12.03 6.34
C ASN A 163 -10.34 12.07 5.45
N SER A 164 -10.14 10.98 4.70
CA SER A 164 -8.93 10.75 3.91
C SER A 164 -8.78 11.75 2.76
N GLY A 165 -7.56 11.96 2.29
CA GLY A 165 -7.27 12.82 1.15
C GLY A 165 -5.83 13.28 1.09
N THR A 166 -5.48 13.91 -0.01
CA THR A 166 -4.14 14.38 -0.34
C THR A 166 -3.67 15.52 0.55
N GLY A 167 -2.37 15.68 0.65
CA GLY A 167 -1.68 16.81 1.27
C GLY A 167 -0.75 16.43 2.39
N PHE A 168 0.54 16.75 2.21
CA PHE A 168 1.61 16.42 3.15
C PHE A 168 1.29 16.84 4.59
N TRP A 169 0.96 18.12 4.80
CA TRP A 169 0.70 18.63 6.14
C TRP A 169 -0.60 18.09 6.76
N LYS A 170 -1.63 17.82 5.93
CA LYS A 170 -2.86 17.15 6.38
C LYS A 170 -2.51 15.77 6.94
N ASN A 171 -1.78 14.97 6.18
CA ASN A 171 -1.41 13.61 6.53
C ASN A 171 -0.32 13.54 7.62
N MET A 172 0.52 14.55 7.75
CA MET A 172 1.43 14.69 8.88
C MET A 172 0.69 14.94 10.19
N LYS A 173 -0.38 15.76 10.15
CA LYS A 173 -1.22 16.07 11.33
C LYS A 173 -2.11 14.88 11.71
N LYS A 174 -2.78 14.28 10.74
CA LYS A 174 -3.67 13.12 10.92
C LYS A 174 -3.47 12.17 9.74
N ASN A 175 -2.85 11.01 10.01
CA ASN A 175 -2.61 10.00 8.98
C ASN A 175 -3.93 9.49 8.39
N SER A 176 -4.08 9.63 7.08
CA SER A 176 -5.18 9.02 6.32
C SER A 176 -4.73 7.93 5.34
N TYR A 177 -3.44 7.61 5.33
CA TYR A 177 -2.96 6.42 4.66
C TYR A 177 -3.35 5.18 5.45
N ILE A 178 -3.76 4.13 4.74
CA ILE A 178 -4.11 2.83 5.30
C ILE A 178 -3.35 1.79 4.47
N GLY A 179 -2.46 1.04 5.10
CA GLY A 179 -1.52 0.14 4.41
C GLY A 179 -2.20 -0.78 3.40
N CYS A 180 -3.19 -1.57 3.82
CA CYS A 180 -3.91 -2.51 2.95
C CYS A 180 -4.70 -1.85 1.79
N CYS A 181 -4.89 -0.52 1.85
CA CYS A 181 -5.49 0.28 0.79
C CYS A 181 -4.45 0.92 -0.15
N MET A 182 -3.16 0.59 -0.02
CA MET A 182 -2.11 1.25 -0.79
C MET A 182 -1.54 0.36 -1.89
N ALA A 183 -1.14 1.03 -2.99
CA ALA A 183 -0.23 0.47 -3.97
C ALA A 183 0.83 1.52 -4.32
N VAL A 184 2.08 1.09 -4.55
CA VAL A 184 3.24 1.98 -4.71
C VAL A 184 4.07 1.53 -5.90
N ARG A 185 4.51 2.49 -6.72
CA ARG A 185 5.44 2.20 -7.81
C ARG A 185 6.78 1.72 -7.25
N ARG A 186 7.30 0.60 -7.76
CA ARG A 186 8.55 0.01 -7.25
C ARG A 186 9.74 0.99 -7.32
N SER A 187 9.80 1.86 -8.32
CA SER A 187 10.84 2.89 -8.41
C SER A 187 10.78 3.88 -7.22
N ALA A 188 9.57 4.23 -6.75
CA ALA A 188 9.40 5.02 -5.53
C ALA A 188 9.77 4.20 -4.30
N MET A 189 9.32 2.96 -4.19
CA MET A 189 9.63 2.09 -3.06
C MET A 189 11.14 1.90 -2.85
N LYS A 190 11.91 1.75 -3.91
CA LYS A 190 13.38 1.67 -3.84
C LYS A 190 14.03 2.91 -3.23
N ARG A 191 13.43 4.09 -3.40
CA ARG A 191 13.93 5.35 -2.79
C ARG A 191 13.44 5.51 -1.35
N ILE A 192 12.26 4.98 -1.04
CA ILE A 192 11.64 5.05 0.29
C ILE A 192 12.35 4.14 1.31
N LEU A 193 12.81 2.98 0.87
CA LEU A 193 13.51 2.01 1.71
C LEU A 193 14.98 2.41 1.96
N PRO A 194 15.57 1.97 3.08
CA PRO A 194 14.96 1.27 4.22
C PRO A 194 14.10 2.21 5.09
N ILE A 195 13.16 1.64 5.85
CA ILE A 195 12.36 2.38 6.84
C ILE A 195 13.20 2.52 8.11
N PRO A 196 13.44 3.75 8.63
CA PRO A 196 14.17 3.92 9.88
C PRO A 196 13.50 3.19 11.07
N ASP A 197 14.30 2.76 12.06
CA ASP A 197 13.80 1.96 13.18
C ASP A 197 12.89 2.74 14.14
N ASP A 198 13.00 4.07 14.15
CA ASP A 198 12.17 4.97 14.93
C ASP A 198 10.84 5.37 14.26
N ILE A 199 10.60 4.90 13.02
CA ILE A 199 9.33 5.03 12.32
C ILE A 199 8.39 3.89 12.76
N TRP A 200 7.32 4.26 13.42
CA TRP A 200 6.38 3.34 14.06
C TRP A 200 5.21 2.90 13.14
N ILE A 201 5.03 3.54 11.97
CA ILE A 201 3.93 3.29 11.05
C ILE A 201 4.41 3.42 9.60
N HIS A 202 4.36 2.31 8.88
CA HIS A 202 4.93 2.21 7.53
C HIS A 202 4.09 2.93 6.47
N ASP A 203 2.77 2.89 6.58
CA ASP A 203 1.86 3.49 5.59
C ASP A 203 2.01 5.01 5.50
N GLN A 204 2.09 5.71 6.64
CA GLN A 204 2.34 7.15 6.68
C GLN A 204 3.72 7.50 6.11
N TRP A 205 4.76 6.73 6.46
CA TRP A 205 6.11 6.92 5.92
C TRP A 205 6.14 6.78 4.40
N ILE A 206 5.54 5.71 3.87
CA ILE A 206 5.46 5.44 2.44
C ILE A 206 4.66 6.53 1.72
N GLY A 207 3.48 6.88 2.24
CA GLY A 207 2.61 7.87 1.64
C GLY A 207 3.26 9.26 1.55
N LEU A 208 3.80 9.76 2.67
CA LEU A 208 4.44 11.07 2.73
C LEU A 208 5.69 11.18 1.84
N LEU A 209 6.51 10.14 1.75
CA LEU A 209 7.66 10.11 0.85
C LEU A 209 7.25 9.95 -0.61
N SER A 210 6.16 9.24 -0.90
CA SER A 210 5.62 9.17 -2.26
C SER A 210 5.15 10.54 -2.76
N GLU A 211 4.57 11.38 -1.89
CA GLU A 211 4.24 12.78 -2.22
C GLU A 211 5.47 13.65 -2.57
N GLN A 212 6.65 13.30 -2.05
CA GLN A 212 7.91 13.99 -2.41
C GLN A 212 8.49 13.51 -3.74
N LEU A 213 8.10 12.33 -4.21
CA LEU A 213 8.62 11.73 -5.43
C LEU A 213 7.72 11.99 -6.63
N GLY A 214 6.43 12.28 -6.41
CA GLY A 214 5.46 12.54 -7.45
C GLY A 214 4.04 12.59 -6.92
N LYS A 215 3.09 12.18 -7.75
CA LYS A 215 1.68 12.27 -7.44
C LYS A 215 1.22 11.08 -6.59
N VAL A 216 0.48 11.36 -5.52
CA VAL A 216 -0.32 10.37 -4.78
C VAL A 216 -1.80 10.59 -5.12
N VAL A 217 -2.47 9.53 -5.53
CA VAL A 217 -3.89 9.56 -5.90
C VAL A 217 -4.72 8.91 -4.81
N PHE A 218 -5.73 9.60 -4.32
CA PHE A 218 -6.77 9.02 -3.47
C PHE A 218 -7.95 8.65 -4.37
N LEU A 219 -8.21 7.35 -4.50
CA LEU A 219 -9.25 6.78 -5.35
C LEU A 219 -10.48 6.48 -4.49
N GLU A 220 -11.57 7.23 -4.71
CA GLU A 220 -12.83 7.11 -3.95
C GLU A 220 -13.63 5.86 -4.36
N GLU A 221 -12.95 4.73 -4.49
CA GLU A 221 -13.56 3.44 -4.82
C GLU A 221 -13.19 2.41 -3.75
N PRO A 222 -14.17 1.82 -3.05
CA PRO A 222 -13.90 0.81 -2.02
C PRO A 222 -13.55 -0.53 -2.69
N LEU A 223 -12.24 -0.85 -2.72
CA LEU A 223 -11.69 -2.00 -3.43
C LEU A 223 -11.37 -3.20 -2.52
N ILE A 224 -11.59 -3.08 -1.21
CA ILE A 224 -11.51 -4.18 -0.25
C ILE A 224 -12.67 -4.12 0.74
N TYR A 225 -12.94 -5.24 1.38
CA TYR A 225 -13.66 -5.36 2.62
C TYR A 225 -12.65 -5.30 3.77
N TYR A 226 -12.61 -4.15 4.47
CA TYR A 226 -11.72 -3.92 5.61
C TYR A 226 -12.34 -4.50 6.87
N ARG A 227 -11.79 -5.62 7.35
CA ARG A 227 -12.36 -6.39 8.45
C ARG A 227 -12.01 -5.80 9.80
N ARG A 228 -13.04 -5.56 10.62
CA ARG A 228 -12.88 -5.12 12.00
C ARG A 228 -13.13 -6.27 12.96
N HIS A 229 -12.11 -6.60 13.76
CA HIS A 229 -12.15 -7.62 14.80
C HIS A 229 -11.25 -7.22 15.97
N GLY A 230 -11.34 -7.94 17.11
CA GLY A 230 -10.59 -7.59 18.33
C GLY A 230 -9.08 -7.70 18.24
N GLY A 231 -8.52 -8.31 17.18
CA GLY A 231 -7.09 -8.45 16.94
C GLY A 231 -6.46 -7.41 16.01
N ASN A 232 -7.22 -6.42 15.53
CA ASN A 232 -6.64 -5.39 14.68
C ASN A 232 -5.59 -4.55 15.42
N VAL A 233 -4.41 -4.36 14.82
CA VAL A 233 -3.30 -3.56 15.38
C VAL A 233 -3.66 -2.07 15.52
N THR A 234 -4.64 -1.59 14.76
CA THR A 234 -5.12 -0.21 14.82
C THR A 234 -5.98 0.00 16.06
N GLU A 235 -5.34 0.22 17.21
CA GLU A 235 -6.04 0.62 18.44
C GLU A 235 -6.59 2.03 18.34
N LEU A 236 -7.80 2.22 18.92
CA LEU A 236 -8.45 3.53 19.08
C LEU A 236 -7.82 4.38 20.21
N THR A 237 -6.83 3.83 20.93
CA THR A 237 -6.19 4.50 22.07
C THR A 237 -5.17 5.52 21.59
N HIS A 238 -5.46 6.79 21.79
CA HIS A 238 -4.50 7.86 21.59
C HIS A 238 -3.40 7.76 22.68
N GLY A 239 -2.14 7.57 22.25
CA GLY A 239 -1.00 7.71 23.15
C GLY A 239 -0.93 9.11 23.78
N SER A 240 -0.08 9.29 24.81
CA SER A 240 0.09 10.59 25.43
C SER A 240 0.49 11.67 24.40
N ILE A 241 0.11 12.91 24.65
CA ILE A 241 0.42 14.06 23.77
C ILE A 241 1.93 14.14 23.49
N THR A 242 2.76 13.90 24.52
CA THR A 242 4.23 13.85 24.39
C THR A 242 4.71 12.78 23.44
N SER A 243 4.12 11.58 23.51
CA SER A 243 4.41 10.48 22.57
C SER A 243 4.02 10.84 21.13
N MET A 244 2.86 11.49 20.95
CA MET A 244 2.40 11.94 19.63
C MET A 244 3.34 12.99 19.03
N ILE A 245 3.81 13.96 19.82
CA ILE A 245 4.77 14.98 19.38
C ILE A 245 6.10 14.33 19.00
N LYS A 246 6.61 13.42 19.83
CA LYS A 246 7.85 12.69 19.56
C LYS A 246 7.75 11.88 18.25
N LYS A 247 6.68 11.15 18.04
CA LYS A 247 6.43 10.38 16.81
C LYS A 247 6.41 11.28 15.56
N ARG A 248 5.74 12.43 15.63
CA ARG A 248 5.73 13.40 14.51
C ARG A 248 7.10 14.00 14.25
N TYR A 249 7.86 14.32 15.31
CA TYR A 249 9.23 14.81 15.19
C TYR A 249 10.11 13.79 14.46
N HIS A 250 10.11 12.51 14.88
CA HIS A 250 10.87 11.45 14.20
C HIS A 250 10.46 11.31 12.74
N MET A 251 9.17 11.35 12.43
CA MET A 251 8.66 11.29 11.06
C MET A 251 9.22 12.44 10.21
N ILE A 252 9.13 13.70 10.69
CA ILE A 252 9.61 14.87 9.96
C ILE A 252 11.14 14.81 9.75
N MET A 253 11.89 14.46 10.79
CA MET A 253 13.34 14.36 10.71
C MET A 253 13.79 13.25 9.77
N GLY A 254 13.14 12.09 9.83
CA GLY A 254 13.40 10.98 8.93
C GLY A 254 13.12 11.33 7.47
N ILE A 255 11.99 11.98 7.18
CA ILE A 255 11.64 12.44 5.83
C ILE A 255 12.68 13.46 5.32
N ASN A 256 13.02 14.46 6.11
CA ASN A 256 14.00 15.46 5.73
C ASN A 256 15.37 14.83 5.45
N HIS A 257 15.80 13.86 6.26
CA HIS A 257 17.03 13.12 6.04
C HIS A 257 16.99 12.37 4.70
N ARG A 258 15.92 11.62 4.46
CA ARG A 258 15.74 10.82 3.24
C ARG A 258 15.72 11.69 1.98
N VAL A 259 15.00 12.79 1.97
CA VAL A 259 14.96 13.74 0.84
C VAL A 259 16.32 14.36 0.56
N LYS A 260 17.11 14.69 1.61
CA LYS A 260 18.50 15.17 1.44
C LYS A 260 19.42 14.09 0.84
N GLU A 261 19.27 12.83 1.25
CA GLU A 261 20.00 11.70 0.64
C GLU A 261 19.70 11.60 -0.86
N TRP A 262 18.44 11.65 -1.26
CA TRP A 262 18.06 11.63 -2.68
C TRP A 262 18.72 12.74 -3.47
N SER A 263 18.66 13.97 -2.95
CA SER A 263 19.26 15.13 -3.60
C SER A 263 20.78 15.01 -3.78
N ARG A 264 21.49 14.33 -2.85
CA ARG A 264 22.92 14.07 -2.98
C ARG A 264 23.21 13.03 -4.06
N HIS A 265 22.46 11.92 -4.06
CA HIS A 265 22.59 10.87 -5.06
C HIS A 265 22.28 11.36 -6.48
N ASP A 266 21.21 12.13 -6.66
CA ASP A 266 20.82 12.66 -7.95
C ASP A 266 21.90 13.60 -8.51
N LYS A 267 22.53 14.46 -7.67
CA LYS A 267 23.65 15.31 -8.05
C LYS A 267 24.93 14.53 -8.41
N GLN A 268 25.22 13.43 -7.71
CA GLN A 268 26.36 12.58 -8.04
C GLN A 268 26.19 11.90 -9.40
N ASN A 269 25.00 11.37 -9.66
CA ASN A 269 24.69 10.73 -10.92
C ASN A 269 24.76 11.72 -12.11
N GLN A 270 24.29 12.94 -11.95
CA GLN A 270 24.41 13.99 -12.99
C GLN A 270 25.86 14.29 -13.31
N ARG A 271 26.72 14.47 -12.31
CA ARG A 271 28.17 14.71 -12.53
C ARG A 271 28.89 13.55 -13.23
N HIS A 272 28.48 12.31 -12.98
CA HIS A 272 29.03 11.15 -13.68
C HIS A 272 28.64 11.13 -15.16
N ILE A 273 27.42 11.53 -15.50
CA ILE A 273 26.95 11.62 -16.89
C ILE A 273 27.63 12.76 -17.64
N GLU A 274 27.87 13.90 -17.01
CA GLU A 274 28.53 15.06 -17.61
C GLU A 274 30.05 14.85 -17.83
N ASN A 275 30.67 13.91 -17.10
CA ASN A 275 32.09 13.58 -17.19
C ASN A 275 32.38 12.30 -18.03
N SER A 276 31.33 11.65 -18.61
CA SER A 276 31.43 10.48 -19.50
C SER A 276 31.21 10.87 -20.96
#